data_0e04ac9cbc30b5117ee216dc260151ba
#
_entry.id   0e04ac9cbc30b5117ee216dc260151ba
#
_cell.length_a   1.000
_cell.length_b   1.000
_cell.length_c   1.000
_cell.angle_alpha   90.00
_cell.angle_beta   90.00
_cell.angle_gamma   90.00
#
_symmetry.space_group_name_H-M   'P 1'
#
loop_
_entity.id
_entity.type
_entity.pdbx_description
1 polymer ?
#
loop_
_entity_poly.entity_id
_entity_poly.type
_entity_poly.pdbx_seq_one_letter_code
_entity_poly.pdbx_strand_id
1 'polypeptide(L)'
;MARISLDPPRTVPYLLAEWFTRRKFGEVLDPIRAMGHHKQVVRASGQLEQRAARWRRVDVKLKYLATMATAARIGCQWCIDFGYWVMHGDGISGEKIEAVPQWRDSGLFDPLERLVLEYAEAMTETPPTVDDELVKRLLDHLDEGQLVELMATICLENWRSRFNSAVGLAGQGFKDRCEVPQLQGRP
;
A
#
# COMPACT_ATOMS: atom_id res chain seq x y z
N MET A 1 -9.37 -13.19 12.24
CA MET A 1 -10.50 -12.40 12.79
C MET A 1 -9.94 -11.13 13.39
N ALA A 2 -10.53 -9.97 13.10
CA ALA A 2 -10.05 -8.70 13.66
C ALA A 2 -10.11 -8.72 15.19
N ARG A 3 -9.13 -8.09 15.86
CA ARG A 3 -8.99 -8.05 17.32
C ARG A 3 -9.90 -7.02 17.99
N ILE A 4 -10.48 -6.09 17.20
CA ILE A 4 -11.48 -5.12 17.63
C ILE A 4 -12.69 -5.20 16.71
N SER A 5 -13.83 -4.67 17.14
CA SER A 5 -15.02 -4.57 16.29
C SER A 5 -14.75 -3.74 15.04
N LEU A 6 -15.33 -4.14 13.92
CA LEU A 6 -15.37 -3.37 12.67
C LEU A 6 -16.70 -2.60 12.50
N ASP A 7 -17.43 -2.40 13.59
CA ASP A 7 -18.65 -1.59 13.65
C ASP A 7 -18.42 -0.38 14.58
N PRO A 8 -17.75 0.68 14.07
CA PRO A 8 -17.42 1.85 14.87
C PRO A 8 -18.62 2.77 15.09
N PRO A 9 -18.56 3.69 16.10
CA PRO A 9 -19.55 4.73 16.28
C PRO A 9 -19.71 5.59 15.02
N ARG A 10 -20.95 5.95 14.67
CA ARG A 10 -21.29 6.69 13.46
C ARG A 10 -21.01 8.19 13.60
N THR A 11 -19.72 8.52 13.75
CA THR A 11 -19.23 9.91 13.80
C THR A 11 -19.17 10.54 12.42
N VAL A 12 -19.29 11.86 12.32
CA VAL A 12 -19.22 12.57 11.01
C VAL A 12 -17.93 12.25 10.23
N PRO A 13 -16.72 12.26 10.84
CA PRO A 13 -15.52 11.87 10.11
C PRO A 13 -15.55 10.43 9.57
N TYR A 14 -16.10 9.49 10.34
CA TYR A 14 -16.26 8.11 9.89
C TYR A 14 -17.24 8.00 8.72
N LEU A 15 -18.41 8.62 8.83
CA LEU A 15 -19.44 8.59 7.78
C LEU A 15 -18.92 9.17 6.45
N LEU A 16 -18.13 10.24 6.51
CA LEU A 16 -17.49 10.81 5.32
C LEU A 16 -16.46 9.83 4.70
N ALA A 17 -15.65 9.20 5.53
CA ALA A 17 -14.67 8.19 5.08
C ALA A 17 -15.37 6.93 4.53
N GLU A 18 -16.43 6.47 5.20
CA GLU A 18 -17.29 5.36 4.74
C GLU A 18 -17.87 5.66 3.36
N TRP A 19 -18.51 6.82 3.20
CA TRP A 19 -19.09 7.24 1.93
C TRP A 19 -18.03 7.31 0.82
N PHE A 20 -16.87 7.91 1.11
CA PHE A 20 -15.80 8.06 0.14
C PHE A 20 -15.24 6.70 -0.31
N THR A 21 -14.95 5.80 0.63
CA THR A 21 -14.39 4.48 0.30
C THR A 21 -15.40 3.61 -0.44
N ARG A 22 -16.66 3.63 -0.03
CA ARG A 22 -17.73 2.91 -0.73
C ARG A 22 -17.89 3.41 -2.17
N ARG A 23 -17.85 4.74 -2.39
CA ARG A 23 -17.95 5.31 -3.73
C ARG A 23 -16.74 5.00 -4.60
N LYS A 24 -15.52 5.00 -4.01
CA LYS A 24 -14.27 4.83 -4.76
C LYS A 24 -13.93 3.36 -5.02
N PHE A 25 -14.19 2.49 -4.06
CA PHE A 25 -13.74 1.08 -4.06
C PHE A 25 -14.90 0.07 -4.08
N GLY A 26 -16.14 0.54 -4.11
CA GLY A 26 -17.35 -0.30 -4.11
C GLY A 26 -17.77 -0.76 -2.72
N GLU A 27 -16.92 -0.63 -1.72
CA GLU A 27 -17.20 -1.04 -0.34
C GLU A 27 -16.44 -0.19 0.69
N VAL A 28 -16.81 -0.37 1.97
CA VAL A 28 -16.10 0.26 3.08
C VAL A 28 -14.86 -0.57 3.42
N LEU A 29 -13.72 0.08 3.40
CA LEU A 29 -12.45 -0.59 3.74
C LEU A 29 -12.37 -0.89 5.24
N ASP A 30 -11.98 -2.10 5.62
CA ASP A 30 -11.86 -2.51 7.01
C ASP A 30 -10.89 -1.66 7.85
N PRO A 31 -9.75 -1.15 7.32
CA PRO A 31 -8.95 -0.14 8.02
C PRO A 31 -9.74 1.11 8.43
N ILE A 32 -10.64 1.58 7.57
CA ILE A 32 -11.50 2.74 7.87
C ILE A 32 -12.50 2.41 8.98
N ARG A 33 -13.06 1.19 8.98
CA ARG A 33 -13.93 0.70 10.05
C ARG A 33 -13.17 0.65 11.38
N ALA A 34 -11.96 0.09 11.39
CA ALA A 34 -11.12 0.01 12.57
C ALA A 34 -10.73 1.41 13.11
N MET A 35 -10.27 2.31 12.23
CA MET A 35 -9.92 3.70 12.59
C MET A 35 -11.14 4.52 13.03
N GLY A 36 -12.34 4.15 12.59
CA GLY A 36 -13.60 4.82 12.89
C GLY A 36 -13.94 4.86 14.38
N HIS A 37 -13.38 3.96 15.20
CA HIS A 37 -13.50 4.00 16.66
C HIS A 37 -12.87 5.26 17.28
N HIS A 38 -12.00 5.98 16.54
CA HIS A 38 -11.38 7.20 17.00
C HIS A 38 -11.51 8.32 15.95
N LYS A 39 -12.46 9.24 16.15
CA LYS A 39 -12.82 10.29 15.18
C LYS A 39 -11.66 11.15 14.67
N GLN A 40 -10.65 11.41 15.51
CA GLN A 40 -9.48 12.21 15.12
C GLN A 40 -8.50 11.36 14.28
N VAL A 41 -8.34 10.06 14.59
CA VAL A 41 -7.46 9.16 13.84
C VAL A 41 -8.00 8.97 12.42
N VAL A 42 -9.28 8.62 12.24
CA VAL A 42 -9.86 8.43 10.90
C VAL A 42 -9.82 9.71 10.07
N ARG A 43 -10.01 10.89 10.70
CA ARG A 43 -9.90 12.18 10.02
C ARG A 43 -8.48 12.49 9.58
N ALA A 44 -7.50 12.37 10.48
CA ALA A 44 -6.09 12.64 10.20
C ALA A 44 -5.54 11.70 9.12
N SER A 45 -5.86 10.41 9.23
CA SER A 45 -5.54 9.39 8.24
C SER A 45 -6.10 9.73 6.87
N GLY A 46 -7.39 10.04 6.77
CA GLY A 46 -8.02 10.44 5.51
C GLY A 46 -7.39 11.69 4.88
N GLN A 47 -7.01 12.68 5.69
CA GLN A 47 -6.30 13.87 5.21
C GLN A 47 -4.89 13.54 4.68
N LEU A 48 -4.15 12.68 5.37
CA LEU A 48 -2.83 12.23 4.94
C LEU A 48 -2.92 11.46 3.61
N GLU A 49 -3.87 10.53 3.49
CA GLU A 49 -4.12 9.77 2.26
C GLU A 49 -4.44 10.68 1.06
N GLN A 50 -5.31 11.68 1.26
CA GLN A 50 -5.65 12.62 0.20
C GLN A 50 -4.46 13.49 -0.23
N ARG A 51 -3.57 13.85 0.70
CA ARG A 51 -2.36 14.60 0.39
C ARG A 51 -1.32 13.72 -0.31
N ALA A 52 -1.07 12.52 0.20
CA ALA A 52 -0.15 11.55 -0.39
C ALA A 52 -0.56 11.15 -1.82
N ALA A 53 -1.86 11.05 -2.09
CA ALA A 53 -2.38 10.81 -3.44
C ALA A 53 -2.03 11.90 -4.47
N ARG A 54 -1.50 13.05 -4.03
CA ARG A 54 -1.04 14.15 -4.90
C ARG A 54 0.46 14.18 -5.13
N TRP A 55 1.23 13.32 -4.48
CA TRP A 55 2.67 13.19 -4.72
C TRP A 55 2.90 12.60 -6.11
N ARG A 56 3.70 13.27 -6.95
CA ARG A 56 3.82 12.96 -8.40
C ARG A 56 5.26 13.00 -8.91
N ARG A 57 6.26 13.11 -8.03
CA ARG A 57 7.67 13.17 -8.47
C ARG A 57 8.23 11.80 -8.82
N VAL A 58 7.80 10.76 -8.12
CA VAL A 58 8.20 9.37 -8.39
C VAL A 58 7.16 8.69 -9.28
N ASP A 59 7.64 7.87 -10.21
CA ASP A 59 6.76 7.01 -11.01
C ASP A 59 5.86 6.17 -10.10
N VAL A 60 4.58 6.12 -10.44
CA VAL A 60 3.58 5.43 -9.63
C VAL A 60 3.86 3.94 -9.50
N LYS A 61 4.44 3.30 -10.53
CA LYS A 61 4.78 1.87 -10.49
C LYS A 61 5.89 1.59 -9.48
N LEU A 62 6.91 2.46 -9.39
CA LEU A 62 7.96 2.35 -8.36
C LEU A 62 7.37 2.48 -6.95
N LYS A 63 6.43 3.41 -6.75
CA LYS A 63 5.73 3.55 -5.46
C LYS A 63 4.89 2.31 -5.13
N TYR A 64 4.23 1.71 -6.10
CA TYR A 64 3.48 0.49 -5.90
C TYR A 64 4.38 -0.67 -5.50
N LEU A 65 5.52 -0.86 -6.19
CA LEU A 65 6.48 -1.90 -5.84
C LEU A 65 7.02 -1.70 -4.41
N ALA A 66 7.40 -0.48 -4.04
CA ALA A 66 7.84 -0.15 -2.68
C ALA A 66 6.77 -0.45 -1.63
N THR A 67 5.51 -0.06 -1.90
CA THR A 67 4.35 -0.33 -1.03
C THR A 67 4.12 -1.83 -0.85
N MET A 68 4.15 -2.60 -1.95
CA MET A 68 3.95 -4.06 -1.90
C MET A 68 5.09 -4.77 -1.17
N ALA A 69 6.35 -4.37 -1.40
CA ALA A 69 7.51 -4.92 -0.68
C ALA A 69 7.40 -4.67 0.83
N THR A 70 7.03 -3.45 1.22
CA THR A 70 6.79 -3.09 2.63
C THR A 70 5.66 -3.92 3.24
N ALA A 71 4.53 -4.04 2.55
CA ALA A 71 3.39 -4.84 3.01
C ALA A 71 3.76 -6.33 3.16
N ALA A 72 4.49 -6.88 2.20
CA ALA A 72 4.96 -8.26 2.22
C ALA A 72 5.96 -8.50 3.37
N ARG A 73 6.91 -7.57 3.59
CA ARG A 73 7.90 -7.67 4.67
C ARG A 73 7.27 -7.64 6.07
N ILE A 74 6.21 -6.83 6.26
CA ILE A 74 5.44 -6.78 7.51
C ILE A 74 4.47 -7.96 7.63
N GLY A 75 4.06 -8.56 6.52
CA GLY A 75 3.06 -9.63 6.47
C GLY A 75 1.62 -9.11 6.60
N CYS A 76 1.34 -7.89 6.13
CA CYS A 76 0.01 -7.30 6.14
C CYS A 76 -0.88 -7.92 5.07
N GLN A 77 -1.68 -8.93 5.41
CA GLN A 77 -2.54 -9.63 4.47
C GLN A 77 -3.55 -8.69 3.78
N TRP A 78 -4.13 -7.75 4.53
CA TRP A 78 -5.04 -6.76 3.97
C TRP A 78 -4.35 -5.85 2.94
N CYS A 79 -3.14 -5.38 3.26
CA CYS A 79 -2.39 -4.48 2.37
C CYS A 79 -1.95 -5.19 1.09
N ILE A 80 -1.57 -6.48 1.18
CA ILE A 80 -1.21 -7.31 0.03
C ILE A 80 -2.42 -7.53 -0.88
N ASP A 81 -3.57 -7.91 -0.32
CA ASP A 81 -4.82 -8.12 -1.06
C ASP A 81 -5.28 -6.85 -1.80
N PHE A 82 -5.38 -5.73 -1.08
CA PHE A 82 -5.78 -4.45 -1.65
C PHE A 82 -4.74 -3.90 -2.63
N GLY A 83 -3.44 -4.01 -2.29
CA GLY A 83 -2.33 -3.58 -3.15
C GLY A 83 -2.30 -4.33 -4.47
N TYR A 84 -2.53 -5.64 -4.45
CA TYR A 84 -2.65 -6.45 -5.67
C TYR A 84 -3.71 -5.88 -6.61
N TRP A 85 -4.91 -5.64 -6.09
CA TRP A 85 -6.02 -5.11 -6.87
C TRP A 85 -5.71 -3.75 -7.48
N VAL A 86 -5.10 -2.83 -6.71
CA VAL A 86 -4.71 -1.50 -7.20
C VAL A 86 -3.66 -1.61 -8.31
N MET A 87 -2.59 -2.38 -8.09
CA MET A 87 -1.49 -2.54 -9.05
C MET A 87 -1.94 -3.19 -10.33
N HIS A 88 -2.77 -4.24 -10.23
CA HIS A 88 -3.34 -4.94 -11.38
C HIS A 88 -4.28 -4.01 -12.17
N GLY A 89 -5.11 -3.23 -11.49
CA GLY A 89 -5.99 -2.25 -12.13
C GLY A 89 -5.24 -1.15 -12.89
N ASP A 90 -4.01 -0.82 -12.47
CA ASP A 90 -3.12 0.13 -13.14
C ASP A 90 -2.16 -0.53 -14.16
N GLY A 91 -2.42 -1.80 -14.50
CA GLY A 91 -1.77 -2.51 -15.62
C GLY A 91 -0.44 -3.17 -15.28
N ILE A 92 -0.12 -3.41 -14.01
CA ILE A 92 1.01 -4.27 -13.63
C ILE A 92 0.52 -5.73 -13.69
N SER A 93 1.31 -6.60 -14.34
CA SER A 93 0.94 -8.01 -14.47
C SER A 93 0.85 -8.71 -13.12
N GLY A 94 -0.11 -9.62 -12.95
CA GLY A 94 -0.25 -10.42 -11.74
C GLY A 94 1.01 -11.18 -11.39
N GLU A 95 1.69 -11.76 -12.39
CA GLU A 95 2.98 -12.45 -12.23
C GLU A 95 4.04 -11.55 -11.57
N LYS A 96 4.16 -10.28 -12.03
CA LYS A 96 5.12 -9.34 -11.46
C LYS A 96 4.75 -8.95 -10.03
N ILE A 97 3.46 -8.77 -9.73
CA ILE A 97 2.98 -8.45 -8.38
C ILE A 97 3.28 -9.60 -7.42
N GLU A 98 3.00 -10.83 -7.83
CA GLU A 98 3.24 -12.04 -7.03
C GLU A 98 4.72 -12.34 -6.81
N ALA A 99 5.59 -11.90 -7.73
CA ALA A 99 7.03 -12.04 -7.60
C ALA A 99 7.67 -11.08 -6.60
N VAL A 100 6.96 -10.03 -6.14
CA VAL A 100 7.55 -9.03 -5.21
C VAL A 100 8.13 -9.66 -3.94
N PRO A 101 7.51 -10.62 -3.23
CA PRO A 101 8.10 -11.21 -2.04
C PRO A 101 9.42 -11.99 -2.29
N GLN A 102 9.65 -12.44 -3.52
CA GLN A 102 10.85 -13.19 -3.95
C GLN A 102 11.57 -12.45 -5.09
N TRP A 103 11.52 -11.13 -5.12
CA TRP A 103 12.02 -10.31 -6.21
C TRP A 103 13.50 -10.57 -6.56
N ARG A 104 14.31 -11.01 -5.58
CA ARG A 104 15.75 -11.29 -5.80
C ARG A 104 15.97 -12.43 -6.80
N ASP A 105 15.10 -13.43 -6.78
CA ASP A 105 15.16 -14.63 -7.61
C ASP A 105 14.37 -14.49 -8.92
N SER A 106 13.69 -13.34 -9.11
CA SER A 106 12.85 -13.07 -10.28
C SER A 106 13.59 -12.21 -11.33
N GLY A 107 13.44 -12.54 -12.60
CA GLY A 107 13.92 -11.76 -13.75
C GLY A 107 12.96 -10.63 -14.19
N LEU A 108 11.83 -10.41 -13.48
CA LEU A 108 10.77 -9.50 -13.91
C LEU A 108 11.02 -8.03 -13.55
N PHE A 109 12.05 -7.74 -12.74
CA PHE A 109 12.33 -6.41 -12.23
C PHE A 109 13.60 -5.82 -12.87
N ASP A 110 13.48 -4.59 -13.36
CA ASP A 110 14.60 -3.84 -13.88
C ASP A 110 15.57 -3.37 -12.75
N PRO A 111 16.76 -2.85 -13.08
CA PRO A 111 17.73 -2.45 -12.05
C PRO A 111 17.21 -1.41 -11.06
N LEU A 112 16.43 -0.41 -11.50
CA LEU A 112 15.89 0.62 -10.62
C LEU A 112 14.76 0.04 -9.73
N GLU A 113 13.89 -0.78 -10.29
CA GLU A 113 12.85 -1.47 -9.53
C GLU A 113 13.45 -2.35 -8.42
N ARG A 114 14.54 -3.06 -8.71
CA ARG A 114 15.27 -3.87 -7.70
C ARG A 114 15.86 -3.01 -6.58
N LEU A 115 16.43 -1.84 -6.90
CA LEU A 115 16.91 -0.89 -5.90
C LEU A 115 15.76 -0.36 -5.01
N VAL A 116 14.64 -0.05 -5.60
CA VAL A 116 13.44 0.41 -4.87
C VAL A 116 12.90 -0.68 -3.93
N LEU A 117 12.87 -1.94 -4.39
CA LEU A 117 12.45 -3.08 -3.57
C LEU A 117 13.42 -3.33 -2.41
N GLU A 118 14.75 -3.30 -2.66
CA GLU A 118 15.80 -3.41 -1.65
C GLU A 118 15.64 -2.31 -0.59
N TYR A 119 15.45 -1.07 -1.04
CA TYR A 119 15.29 0.08 -0.17
C TYR A 119 14.02 0.01 0.70
N ALA A 120 12.90 -0.41 0.11
CA ALA A 120 11.66 -0.58 0.84
C ALA A 120 11.77 -1.64 1.95
N GLU A 121 12.45 -2.76 1.68
CA GLU A 121 12.73 -3.77 2.71
C GLU A 121 13.65 -3.22 3.80
N ALA A 122 14.78 -2.58 3.42
CA ALA A 122 15.74 -2.02 4.37
C ALA A 122 15.10 -0.97 5.30
N MET A 123 14.23 -0.10 4.76
CA MET A 123 13.47 0.86 5.56
C MET A 123 12.42 0.23 6.48
N THR A 124 11.98 -1.00 6.16
CA THR A 124 10.92 -1.70 6.90
C THR A 124 11.46 -2.54 8.05
N GLU A 125 12.75 -2.85 8.04
CA GLU A 125 13.42 -3.54 9.15
C GLU A 125 13.30 -2.76 10.47
N THR A 126 13.51 -3.46 11.58
CA THR A 126 13.54 -2.84 12.91
C THR A 126 14.75 -3.36 13.68
N PRO A 127 15.82 -2.56 13.87
CA PRO A 127 16.02 -1.19 13.33
C PRO A 127 16.14 -1.19 11.79
N PRO A 128 15.91 -0.03 11.12
CA PRO A 128 16.14 0.07 9.68
C PRO A 128 17.61 -0.24 9.31
N THR A 129 17.80 -0.90 8.16
CA THR A 129 19.13 -1.36 7.69
C THR A 129 19.59 -0.60 6.45
N VAL A 130 19.05 0.60 6.23
CA VAL A 130 19.47 1.49 5.14
C VAL A 130 20.89 1.96 5.38
N ASP A 131 21.77 1.77 4.38
CA ASP A 131 23.12 2.26 4.40
C ASP A 131 23.37 3.37 3.33
N ASP A 132 24.50 4.05 3.45
CA ASP A 132 24.86 5.17 2.57
C ASP A 132 25.09 4.70 1.11
N GLU A 133 25.55 3.47 0.90
CA GLU A 133 25.77 2.93 -0.44
C GLU A 133 24.45 2.69 -1.18
N LEU A 134 23.45 2.16 -0.51
CA LEU A 134 22.11 1.98 -1.09
C LEU A 134 21.47 3.32 -1.46
N VAL A 135 21.61 4.33 -0.57
CA VAL A 135 21.13 5.69 -0.84
C VAL A 135 21.84 6.30 -2.04
N LYS A 136 23.16 6.16 -2.14
CA LYS A 136 23.95 6.66 -3.27
C LYS A 136 23.51 6.01 -4.59
N ARG A 137 23.35 4.69 -4.63
CA ARG A 137 22.87 3.97 -5.80
C ARG A 137 21.48 4.45 -6.26
N LEU A 138 20.59 4.79 -5.32
CA LEU A 138 19.29 5.37 -5.66
C LEU A 138 19.43 6.79 -6.23
N LEU A 139 20.33 7.61 -5.69
CA LEU A 139 20.59 8.97 -6.17
C LEU A 139 21.27 9.01 -7.55
N ASP A 140 21.85 7.91 -8.03
CA ASP A 140 22.31 7.78 -9.43
C ASP A 140 21.12 7.75 -10.42
N HIS A 141 19.89 7.47 -9.94
CA HIS A 141 18.67 7.34 -10.75
C HIS A 141 17.55 8.32 -10.37
N LEU A 142 17.53 8.79 -9.12
CA LEU A 142 16.48 9.65 -8.56
C LEU A 142 17.09 10.96 -8.05
N ASP A 143 16.40 12.08 -8.21
CA ASP A 143 16.75 13.29 -7.48
C ASP A 143 16.36 13.20 -5.99
N GLU A 144 16.91 14.09 -5.15
CA GLU A 144 16.63 14.13 -3.71
C GLU A 144 15.13 14.25 -3.40
N GLY A 145 14.39 15.03 -4.20
CA GLY A 145 12.96 15.20 -4.02
C GLY A 145 12.15 13.95 -4.36
N GLN A 146 12.61 13.18 -5.36
CA GLN A 146 12.03 11.87 -5.68
C GLN A 146 12.36 10.87 -4.57
N LEU A 147 13.60 10.86 -4.08
CA LEU A 147 13.98 9.97 -2.98
C LEU A 147 13.17 10.28 -1.70
N VAL A 148 12.96 11.55 -1.36
CA VAL A 148 12.11 11.94 -0.23
C VAL A 148 10.66 11.49 -0.42
N GLU A 149 10.09 11.61 -1.63
CA GLU A 149 8.75 11.10 -1.91
C GLU A 149 8.67 9.57 -1.76
N LEU A 150 9.68 8.85 -2.22
CA LEU A 150 9.78 7.39 -2.07
C LEU A 150 9.85 7.00 -0.58
N MET A 151 10.74 7.65 0.20
CA MET A 151 10.83 7.47 1.65
C MET A 151 9.49 7.67 2.34
N ALA A 152 8.82 8.80 2.03
CA ALA A 152 7.53 9.12 2.63
C ALA A 152 6.44 8.09 2.26
N THR A 153 6.49 7.54 1.05
CA THR A 153 5.59 6.47 0.59
C THR A 153 5.81 5.19 1.40
N ILE A 154 7.06 4.78 1.58
CA ILE A 154 7.43 3.60 2.38
C ILE A 154 7.03 3.79 3.86
N CYS A 155 7.31 4.96 4.44
CA CYS A 155 6.89 5.28 5.82
C CYS A 155 5.38 5.21 5.99
N LEU A 156 4.63 5.73 5.01
CA LEU A 156 3.17 5.69 5.03
C LEU A 156 2.66 4.23 4.97
N GLU A 157 3.27 3.39 4.14
CA GLU A 157 2.90 1.98 4.08
C GLU A 157 3.31 1.22 5.35
N ASN A 158 4.47 1.51 5.95
CA ASN A 158 4.84 0.97 7.26
C ASN A 158 3.77 1.29 8.31
N TRP A 159 3.26 2.51 8.33
CA TRP A 159 2.18 2.91 9.24
C TRP A 159 0.89 2.13 8.95
N ARG A 160 0.46 2.02 7.69
CA ARG A 160 -0.75 1.28 7.29
C ARG A 160 -0.63 -0.21 7.65
N SER A 161 0.46 -0.83 7.22
CA SER A 161 0.68 -2.26 7.39
C SER A 161 0.79 -2.67 8.86
N ARG A 162 1.52 -1.89 9.68
CA ARG A 162 1.65 -2.15 11.12
C ARG A 162 0.32 -1.94 11.85
N PHE A 163 -0.44 -0.89 11.49
CA PHE A 163 -1.78 -0.67 12.05
C PHE A 163 -2.72 -1.83 11.71
N ASN A 164 -2.83 -2.20 10.44
CA ASN A 164 -3.71 -3.26 9.98
C ASN A 164 -3.34 -4.62 10.58
N SER A 165 -2.05 -4.93 10.66
CA SER A 165 -1.54 -6.15 11.30
C SER A 165 -1.82 -6.17 12.81
N ALA A 166 -1.68 -5.03 13.49
CA ALA A 166 -2.01 -4.91 14.92
C ALA A 166 -3.51 -5.12 15.19
N VAL A 167 -4.37 -4.63 14.31
CA VAL A 167 -5.83 -4.89 14.36
C VAL A 167 -6.16 -6.34 13.99
N GLY A 168 -5.28 -7.03 13.27
CA GLY A 168 -5.50 -8.39 12.79
C GLY A 168 -6.43 -8.45 11.58
N LEU A 169 -6.31 -7.47 10.67
CA LEU A 169 -7.10 -7.46 9.44
C LEU A 169 -6.59 -8.52 8.46
N ALA A 170 -7.50 -9.33 7.94
CA ALA A 170 -7.28 -10.22 6.80
C ALA A 170 -7.64 -9.50 5.50
N GLY A 171 -7.42 -10.14 4.35
CA GLY A 171 -7.89 -9.64 3.05
C GLY A 171 -9.41 -9.51 3.00
N GLN A 172 -9.90 -8.57 2.17
CA GLN A 172 -11.32 -8.36 1.86
C GLN A 172 -11.73 -8.94 0.49
N GLY A 173 -10.89 -9.84 -0.12
CA GLY A 173 -11.15 -10.46 -1.41
C GLY A 173 -11.00 -9.50 -2.60
N PHE A 174 -10.15 -8.47 -2.47
CA PHE A 174 -9.85 -7.55 -3.57
C PHE A 174 -9.10 -8.23 -4.70
N LYS A 175 -8.12 -9.09 -4.37
CA LYS A 175 -7.35 -9.87 -5.35
C LYS A 175 -8.29 -10.75 -6.18
N ASP A 176 -9.23 -11.45 -5.55
CA ASP A 176 -10.16 -12.37 -6.21
C ASP A 176 -10.97 -11.70 -7.32
N ARG A 177 -11.21 -10.38 -7.19
CA ARG A 177 -11.93 -9.59 -8.21
C ARG A 177 -11.14 -9.39 -9.51
N CYS A 178 -9.80 -9.53 -9.45
CA CYS A 178 -8.95 -9.46 -10.64
C CYS A 178 -8.97 -10.78 -11.43
N GLU A 179 -9.25 -11.90 -10.77
CA GLU A 179 -9.23 -13.24 -11.35
C GLU A 179 -10.56 -13.62 -12.01
N VAL A 180 -11.66 -12.90 -11.67
CA VAL A 180 -12.96 -13.12 -12.34
C VAL A 180 -12.91 -12.44 -13.71
N PRO A 181 -13.03 -13.19 -14.85
CA PRO A 181 -13.17 -12.57 -16.16
C PRO A 181 -14.34 -11.58 -16.10
N GLN A 182 -14.07 -10.30 -16.38
CA GLN A 182 -15.16 -9.35 -16.56
C GLN A 182 -15.99 -9.87 -17.72
N LEU A 183 -17.18 -10.40 -17.45
CA LEU A 183 -18.19 -10.64 -18.46
C LEU A 183 -18.50 -9.27 -19.07
N GLN A 184 -17.78 -8.95 -20.16
CA GLN A 184 -18.11 -7.81 -21.01
C GLN A 184 -19.46 -8.09 -21.64
N GLY A 185 -20.47 -7.60 -20.99
CA GLY A 185 -21.85 -7.73 -21.43
C GLY A 185 -22.68 -6.65 -20.75
N ARG A 186 -22.61 -5.44 -21.29
CA ARG A 186 -23.74 -4.53 -21.23
C ARG A 186 -24.12 -4.14 -22.65
N PRO A 187 -25.38 -4.40 -23.00
CA PRO A 187 -25.95 -3.85 -24.22
C PRO A 187 -26.05 -2.33 -24.14
#